data_0c9191dbd31499d85fad8944ebc3e6d0
#
_entry.id   0c9191dbd31499d85fad8944ebc3e6d0
#
_cell.length_a   1.000
_cell.length_b   1.000
_cell.length_c   1.000
_cell.angle_alpha   90.00
_cell.angle_beta   90.00
_cell.angle_gamma   90.00
#
_symmetry.space_group_name_H-M   'P 1'
#
loop_
_entity.id
_entity.type
_entity.pdbx_description
1 polymer ?
#
loop_
_entity_poly.entity_id
_entity_poly.type
_entity_poly.pdbx_seq_one_letter_code
_entity_poly.pdbx_strand_id
1 'polypeptide(L)'
;WDAATTEGEAVFNWTDRPGNGGAVTIEHLGKGEPWARAQLRAPVPLSGKVDNGLTLYKSIKTVQQKRADRYSVGDVLQVTLTADNKAGIGWLAVDDPVPAGSTVLGGLSKLGNVAEAPRTWGGYRYIERTFTNVRASFEWAGKGQHSFTYEIRLTTPGKFALPPTHAEAMYAPEVKDQLSNPGVE
;
A
#
# COMPACT_ATOMS: atom_id res chain seq x y z
N TRP A 1 -20.53 9.35 33.95
CA TRP A 1 -20.98 10.74 33.86
C TRP A 1 -21.98 11.03 34.97
N ASP A 2 -21.94 12.22 35.46
CA ASP A 2 -22.92 12.70 36.41
C ASP A 2 -23.99 13.58 35.72
N ALA A 3 -25.02 13.95 36.43
CA ALA A 3 -26.13 14.75 35.90
C ALA A 3 -25.71 16.18 35.45
N ALA A 4 -24.49 16.60 35.72
CA ALA A 4 -23.97 17.92 35.36
C ALA A 4 -23.22 17.91 34.01
N THR A 5 -22.86 16.72 33.49
CA THR A 5 -22.16 16.57 32.22
C THR A 5 -23.15 16.29 31.09
N THR A 6 -23.13 17.14 30.05
CA THR A 6 -23.96 16.99 28.85
C THR A 6 -23.34 16.07 27.81
N GLU A 7 -22.05 15.82 27.89
CA GLU A 7 -21.29 14.96 27.00
C GLU A 7 -20.10 14.30 27.71
N GLY A 8 -19.61 13.22 27.20
CA GLY A 8 -18.42 12.54 27.71
C GLY A 8 -17.86 11.57 26.69
N GLU A 9 -16.55 11.34 26.78
CA GLU A 9 -15.81 10.43 25.91
C GLU A 9 -15.02 9.43 26.75
N ALA A 10 -14.99 8.17 26.30
CA ALA A 10 -14.11 7.15 26.85
C ALA A 10 -13.32 6.51 25.71
N VAL A 11 -11.99 6.46 25.88
CA VAL A 11 -11.07 5.86 24.93
C VAL A 11 -10.52 4.57 25.52
N PHE A 12 -10.62 3.48 24.78
CA PHE A 12 -10.11 2.17 25.15
C PHE A 12 -9.00 1.76 24.18
N ASN A 13 -7.81 1.46 24.68
CA ASN A 13 -6.71 0.98 23.86
C ASN A 13 -6.76 -0.56 23.76
N TRP A 14 -6.35 -1.10 22.60
CA TRP A 14 -6.29 -2.55 22.37
C TRP A 14 -5.34 -3.28 23.32
N THR A 15 -4.27 -2.61 23.76
CA THR A 15 -3.29 -3.14 24.71
C THR A 15 -3.87 -3.42 26.09
N ASP A 16 -4.95 -2.74 26.43
CA ASP A 16 -5.55 -2.85 27.77
C ASP A 16 -6.52 -4.03 27.87
N ARG A 17 -6.74 -4.73 26.75
CA ARG A 17 -7.65 -5.89 26.66
C ARG A 17 -6.97 -7.04 25.92
N PRO A 18 -6.20 -7.89 26.61
CA PRO A 18 -5.65 -9.11 26.02
C PRO A 18 -6.78 -10.10 25.71
N GLY A 19 -6.97 -10.41 24.43
CA GLY A 19 -7.95 -11.40 23.97
C GLY A 19 -8.68 -10.94 22.70
N ASN A 20 -9.27 -11.90 22.00
CA ASN A 20 -9.93 -11.69 20.69
C ASN A 20 -11.34 -11.10 20.85
N GLY A 21 -11.44 -9.90 21.37
CA GLY A 21 -12.69 -9.15 21.42
C GLY A 21 -12.98 -8.58 22.80
N GLY A 22 -13.75 -7.52 22.82
CA GLY A 22 -14.25 -6.86 24.03
C GLY A 22 -15.64 -6.29 23.77
N ALA A 23 -16.53 -6.43 24.74
CA ALA A 23 -17.80 -5.74 24.74
C ALA A 23 -17.67 -4.45 25.54
N VAL A 24 -18.19 -3.36 25.03
CA VAL A 24 -18.40 -2.11 25.76
C VAL A 24 -19.88 -2.02 26.06
N THR A 25 -20.23 -2.02 27.32
CA THR A 25 -21.61 -1.84 27.77
C THR A 25 -21.80 -0.39 28.18
N ILE A 26 -22.82 0.25 27.63
CA ILE A 26 -23.22 1.61 27.99
C ILE A 26 -24.56 1.47 28.71
N GLU A 27 -24.59 1.90 29.97
CA GLU A 27 -25.79 1.90 30.78
C GLU A 27 -26.24 3.35 31.08
N HIS A 28 -27.50 3.65 30.83
CA HIS A 28 -28.09 4.93 31.16
C HIS A 28 -29.00 4.79 32.39
N LEU A 29 -28.63 5.45 33.45
CA LEU A 29 -29.33 5.36 34.74
C LEU A 29 -30.31 6.53 34.97
N GLY A 30 -30.45 7.45 34.02
CA GLY A 30 -31.26 8.65 34.12
C GLY A 30 -32.56 8.58 33.36
N LYS A 31 -33.29 9.70 33.37
CA LYS A 31 -34.46 9.92 32.50
C LYS A 31 -34.00 10.58 31.22
N GLY A 32 -34.55 10.15 30.08
CA GLY A 32 -34.23 10.72 28.77
C GLY A 32 -33.70 9.66 27.78
N GLU A 33 -33.36 10.08 26.59
CA GLU A 33 -32.86 9.26 25.50
C GLU A 33 -31.48 9.77 25.10
N PRO A 34 -30.39 9.20 25.68
CA PRO A 34 -29.04 9.64 25.35
C PRO A 34 -28.62 9.13 23.98
N TRP A 35 -27.79 9.89 23.30
CA TRP A 35 -27.10 9.47 22.10
C TRP A 35 -25.76 8.86 22.45
N ALA A 36 -25.43 7.71 21.86
CA ALA A 36 -24.13 7.10 21.96
C ALA A 36 -23.54 6.88 20.57
N ARG A 37 -22.27 7.21 20.40
CA ARG A 37 -21.49 6.93 19.19
C ARG A 37 -20.29 6.10 19.56
N ALA A 38 -20.15 4.92 18.94
CA ALA A 38 -18.95 4.11 19.04
C ALA A 38 -18.13 4.22 17.75
N GLN A 39 -16.84 4.45 17.88
CA GLN A 39 -15.91 4.45 16.77
C GLN A 39 -14.78 3.44 17.05
N LEU A 40 -14.61 2.49 16.15
CA LEU A 40 -13.55 1.51 16.20
C LEU A 40 -12.47 1.85 15.17
N ARG A 41 -11.20 1.84 15.58
CA ARG A 41 -10.04 1.97 14.69
C ARG A 41 -9.09 0.80 14.95
N ALA A 42 -8.87 -0.01 13.94
CA ALA A 42 -7.96 -1.14 14.04
C ALA A 42 -7.18 -1.29 12.72
N PRO A 43 -5.88 -1.64 12.76
CA PRO A 43 -5.18 -2.13 11.58
C PRO A 43 -5.75 -3.51 11.24
N VAL A 44 -6.36 -3.64 10.08
CA VAL A 44 -6.88 -4.92 9.59
C VAL A 44 -6.01 -5.37 8.43
N PRO A 45 -5.43 -6.59 8.47
CA PRO A 45 -4.72 -7.13 7.32
C PRO A 45 -5.64 -7.17 6.09
N LEU A 46 -5.09 -6.85 4.93
CA LEU A 46 -5.82 -6.97 3.67
C LEU A 46 -6.15 -8.44 3.42
N SER A 47 -7.41 -8.82 3.62
CA SER A 47 -7.88 -10.21 3.52
C SER A 47 -8.56 -10.54 2.18
N GLY A 48 -8.73 -9.56 1.31
CA GLY A 48 -9.39 -9.71 0.02
C GLY A 48 -8.84 -8.77 -1.03
N LYS A 49 -9.17 -9.05 -2.28
CA LYS A 49 -8.83 -8.19 -3.40
C LYS A 49 -9.74 -6.95 -3.39
N VAL A 50 -9.14 -5.80 -3.49
CA VAL A 50 -9.85 -4.53 -3.67
C VAL A 50 -9.55 -4.06 -5.07
N ASP A 51 -10.30 -4.50 -6.08
CA ASP A 51 -10.18 -4.04 -7.45
C ASP A 51 -11.45 -3.31 -7.88
N ASN A 52 -11.35 -2.03 -8.10
CA ASN A 52 -12.44 -1.21 -8.61
C ASN A 52 -11.96 -0.38 -9.81
N GLY A 53 -12.25 -0.89 -11.02
CA GLY A 53 -11.86 -0.22 -12.28
C GLY A 53 -10.39 -0.33 -12.67
N LEU A 54 -9.55 -0.83 -11.78
CA LEU A 54 -8.10 -1.01 -11.91
C LEU A 54 -7.70 -2.35 -11.30
N THR A 55 -6.72 -3.04 -11.89
CA THR A 55 -6.16 -4.27 -11.34
C THR A 55 -4.65 -4.22 -11.30
N LEU A 56 -4.06 -4.48 -10.12
CA LEU A 56 -2.61 -4.51 -9.92
C LEU A 56 -2.05 -5.93 -10.03
N TYR A 57 -0.89 -6.02 -10.64
CA TYR A 57 -0.04 -7.20 -10.66
C TYR A 57 1.36 -6.83 -10.23
N LYS A 58 2.01 -7.70 -9.48
CA LYS A 58 3.40 -7.56 -9.06
C LYS A 58 4.17 -8.83 -9.36
N SER A 59 5.34 -8.69 -9.95
CA SER A 59 6.29 -9.78 -10.12
C SER A 59 7.65 -9.38 -9.61
N ILE A 60 8.35 -10.33 -8.98
CA ILE A 60 9.70 -10.14 -8.45
C ILE A 60 10.59 -11.19 -9.12
N LYS A 61 11.68 -10.74 -9.74
CA LYS A 61 12.70 -11.60 -10.33
C LYS A 61 14.03 -11.32 -9.67
N THR A 62 14.81 -12.36 -9.42
CA THR A 62 16.18 -12.23 -8.94
C THR A 62 17.10 -11.89 -10.13
N VAL A 63 17.80 -10.77 -10.03
CA VAL A 63 18.79 -10.32 -11.02
C VAL A 63 20.18 -10.83 -10.65
N GLN A 64 20.51 -10.73 -9.37
CA GLN A 64 21.74 -11.23 -8.80
C GLN A 64 21.42 -11.95 -7.49
N GLN A 65 21.87 -13.20 -7.35
CA GLN A 65 21.58 -14.02 -6.19
C GLN A 65 22.84 -14.81 -5.79
N LYS A 66 23.16 -14.81 -4.51
CA LYS A 66 24.29 -15.57 -3.95
C LYS A 66 23.95 -17.04 -3.75
N ARG A 67 22.70 -17.35 -3.40
CA ARG A 67 22.21 -18.69 -3.09
C ARG A 67 20.84 -18.90 -3.73
N ALA A 68 20.66 -19.97 -4.48
CA ALA A 68 19.43 -20.23 -5.24
C ALA A 68 18.18 -20.50 -4.39
N ASP A 69 18.36 -20.93 -3.13
CA ASP A 69 17.31 -21.40 -2.24
C ASP A 69 16.78 -20.34 -1.27
N ARG A 70 17.46 -19.19 -1.16
CA ARG A 70 17.10 -18.14 -0.21
C ARG A 70 17.65 -16.78 -0.62
N TYR A 71 17.02 -15.74 -0.11
CA TYR A 71 17.57 -14.39 -0.24
C TYR A 71 18.76 -14.19 0.71
N SER A 72 19.72 -13.37 0.26
CA SER A 72 20.94 -13.06 1.00
C SER A 72 21.25 -11.58 0.89
N VAL A 73 21.92 -11.03 1.90
CA VAL A 73 22.43 -9.66 1.85
C VAL A 73 23.33 -9.47 0.63
N GLY A 74 23.03 -8.45 -0.14
CA GLY A 74 23.68 -8.12 -1.40
C GLY A 74 22.97 -8.62 -2.65
N ASP A 75 21.95 -9.48 -2.51
CA ASP A 75 21.13 -9.91 -3.66
C ASP A 75 20.38 -8.72 -4.26
N VAL A 76 20.18 -8.78 -5.56
CA VAL A 76 19.45 -7.77 -6.33
C VAL A 76 18.20 -8.38 -6.90
N LEU A 77 17.07 -7.74 -6.59
CA LEU A 77 15.75 -8.13 -7.06
C LEU A 77 15.20 -7.06 -7.98
N GLN A 78 14.61 -7.47 -9.07
CA GLN A 78 13.86 -6.63 -9.98
C GLN A 78 12.36 -6.79 -9.67
N VAL A 79 11.70 -5.68 -9.36
CA VAL A 79 10.26 -5.60 -9.10
C VAL A 79 9.60 -4.98 -10.32
N THR A 80 8.61 -5.65 -10.87
CA THR A 80 7.77 -5.13 -11.94
C THR A 80 6.34 -5.02 -11.44
N LEU A 81 5.78 -3.82 -11.53
CA LEU A 81 4.40 -3.53 -11.25
C LEU A 81 3.65 -3.26 -12.55
N THR A 82 2.48 -3.83 -12.66
CA THR A 82 1.59 -3.63 -13.79
C THR A 82 0.21 -3.23 -13.28
N ALA A 83 -0.27 -2.10 -13.75
CA ALA A 83 -1.64 -1.63 -13.54
C ALA A 83 -2.44 -1.90 -14.83
N ASP A 84 -3.52 -2.65 -14.73
CA ASP A 84 -4.43 -2.93 -15.84
C ASP A 84 -5.72 -2.13 -15.66
N ASN A 85 -5.88 -1.11 -16.49
CA ASN A 85 -6.97 -0.15 -16.42
C ASN A 85 -8.12 -0.60 -17.31
N LYS A 86 -9.32 -0.68 -16.76
CA LYS A 86 -10.54 -1.00 -17.53
C LYS A 86 -11.01 0.19 -18.39
N ALA A 87 -10.63 1.41 -18.02
CA ALA A 87 -10.91 2.66 -18.73
C ALA A 87 -9.70 3.58 -18.66
N GLY A 88 -9.73 4.70 -19.39
CA GLY A 88 -8.71 5.74 -19.22
C GLY A 88 -8.80 6.38 -17.84
N ILE A 89 -7.66 6.56 -17.19
CA ILE A 89 -7.53 7.15 -15.85
C ILE A 89 -6.64 8.38 -15.96
N GLY A 90 -7.16 9.53 -15.55
CA GLY A 90 -6.35 10.72 -15.32
C GLY A 90 -5.70 10.67 -13.94
N TRP A 91 -4.42 11.01 -13.87
CA TRP A 91 -3.65 11.08 -12.62
C TRP A 91 -3.69 9.80 -11.78
N LEU A 92 -3.21 8.71 -12.37
CA LEU A 92 -3.02 7.45 -11.67
C LEU A 92 -1.75 7.52 -10.81
N ALA A 93 -1.88 7.22 -9.53
CA ALA A 93 -0.76 7.02 -8.61
C ALA A 93 -0.64 5.53 -8.24
N VAL A 94 0.58 5.00 -8.27
CA VAL A 94 0.90 3.64 -7.81
C VAL A 94 1.99 3.75 -6.75
N ASP A 95 1.75 3.21 -5.58
CA ASP A 95 2.64 3.26 -4.42
C ASP A 95 3.01 1.83 -3.99
N ASP A 96 4.29 1.50 -4.08
CA ASP A 96 4.80 0.17 -3.74
C ASP A 96 5.77 0.22 -2.56
N PRO A 97 5.46 -0.46 -1.45
CA PRO A 97 6.35 -0.50 -0.30
C PRO A 97 7.62 -1.30 -0.60
N VAL A 98 8.74 -0.79 -0.10
CA VAL A 98 10.06 -1.41 -0.20
C VAL A 98 10.43 -2.02 1.15
N PRO A 99 10.95 -3.27 1.20
CA PRO A 99 11.39 -3.87 2.45
C PRO A 99 12.41 -2.99 3.18
N ALA A 100 12.22 -2.76 4.47
CA ALA A 100 13.11 -1.90 5.28
C ALA A 100 14.57 -2.37 5.27
N GLY A 101 14.82 -3.65 5.02
CA GLY A 101 16.16 -4.22 4.84
C GLY A 101 16.71 -4.13 3.41
N SER A 102 16.23 -3.21 2.59
CA SER A 102 16.67 -3.06 1.20
C SER A 102 16.87 -1.60 0.82
N THR A 103 17.52 -1.39 -0.31
CA THR A 103 17.76 -0.08 -0.91
C THR A 103 17.39 -0.12 -2.38
N VAL A 104 16.63 0.88 -2.85
CA VAL A 104 16.31 1.01 -4.28
C VAL A 104 17.54 1.41 -5.06
N LEU A 105 17.85 0.66 -6.12
CA LEU A 105 19.02 0.87 -6.97
C LEU A 105 18.72 1.81 -8.15
N GLY A 106 19.78 2.41 -8.66
CA GLY A 106 19.77 3.20 -9.89
C GLY A 106 19.37 4.67 -9.70
N GLY A 107 19.76 5.50 -10.69
CA GLY A 107 19.28 6.87 -10.84
C GLY A 107 17.85 6.90 -11.39
N LEU A 108 17.18 8.05 -11.33
CA LEU A 108 15.85 8.25 -11.90
C LEU A 108 15.76 7.79 -13.37
N SER A 109 16.89 7.83 -14.11
CA SER A 109 17.00 7.38 -15.50
C SER A 109 16.99 5.87 -15.68
N LYS A 110 17.30 5.07 -14.63
CA LYS A 110 17.26 3.60 -14.67
C LYS A 110 15.99 2.99 -14.09
N LEU A 111 15.13 3.80 -13.53
CA LEU A 111 13.82 3.39 -13.01
C LEU A 111 12.76 3.29 -14.11
N GLY A 112 12.93 2.29 -14.90
CA GLY A 112 12.22 2.08 -16.14
C GLY A 112 12.80 2.96 -17.24
N ASN A 113 13.09 2.35 -18.37
CA ASN A 113 13.47 3.05 -19.59
C ASN A 113 12.35 4.01 -19.99
N VAL A 114 12.35 5.19 -19.37
CA VAL A 114 11.44 6.29 -19.74
C VAL A 114 11.66 6.67 -21.22
N ALA A 115 12.85 6.33 -21.75
CA ALA A 115 13.21 6.55 -23.16
C ALA A 115 12.60 5.51 -24.12
N GLU A 116 12.16 4.34 -23.63
CA GLU A 116 11.70 3.22 -24.46
C GLU A 116 10.24 2.82 -24.21
N ALA A 117 9.53 3.44 -23.28
CA ALA A 117 8.08 3.28 -23.21
C ALA A 117 7.49 3.82 -24.52
N PRO A 118 6.70 3.01 -25.27
CA PRO A 118 6.09 3.49 -26.51
C PRO A 118 5.38 4.81 -26.23
N ARG A 119 5.56 5.81 -27.09
CA ARG A 119 4.89 7.13 -27.01
C ARG A 119 3.36 7.05 -27.13
N THR A 120 2.79 5.86 -27.15
CA THR A 120 1.36 5.59 -27.04
C THR A 120 0.77 5.90 -25.66
N TRP A 121 1.61 6.24 -24.69
CA TRP A 121 1.22 6.65 -23.35
C TRP A 121 1.20 8.17 -23.29
N GLY A 122 0.09 8.76 -23.59
CA GLY A 122 -0.10 10.19 -23.72
C GLY A 122 -0.02 11.00 -22.43
N GLY A 123 0.93 10.70 -21.51
CA GLY A 123 1.03 11.47 -20.28
C GLY A 123 2.41 11.45 -19.64
N TYR A 124 2.70 12.51 -18.89
CA TYR A 124 3.90 12.64 -18.08
C TYR A 124 3.91 11.55 -17.00
N ARG A 125 5.06 10.91 -16.79
CA ARG A 125 5.28 9.94 -15.74
C ARG A 125 6.37 10.45 -14.81
N TYR A 126 6.05 10.53 -13.54
CA TYR A 126 6.99 10.87 -12.48
C TYR A 126 7.18 9.65 -11.56
N ILE A 127 8.43 9.33 -11.24
CA ILE A 127 8.76 8.24 -10.31
C ILE A 127 9.56 8.83 -9.16
N GLU A 128 9.00 8.71 -7.97
CA GLU A 128 9.60 9.10 -6.72
C GLU A 128 10.08 7.87 -5.95
N ARG A 129 11.21 8.01 -5.28
CA ARG A 129 11.76 7.01 -4.38
C ARG A 129 11.92 7.60 -3.01
N THR A 130 11.41 6.88 -2.04
CA THR A 130 11.66 7.15 -0.63
C THR A 130 12.39 5.97 0.00
N PHE A 131 12.71 6.06 1.27
CA PHE A 131 13.29 4.92 2.00
C PHE A 131 12.28 3.79 2.21
N THR A 132 10.99 4.06 2.11
CA THR A 132 9.91 3.13 2.45
C THR A 132 9.11 2.67 1.25
N ASN A 133 9.13 3.42 0.14
CA ASN A 133 8.31 3.12 -1.04
C ASN A 133 8.89 3.67 -2.34
N VAL A 134 8.41 3.10 -3.44
CA VAL A 134 8.55 3.64 -4.79
C VAL A 134 7.16 4.04 -5.26
N ARG A 135 6.99 5.32 -5.62
CA ARG A 135 5.73 5.88 -6.13
C ARG A 135 5.88 6.24 -7.59
N ALA A 136 4.98 5.76 -8.42
CA ALA A 136 4.86 6.16 -9.82
C ALA A 136 3.56 6.93 -10.03
N SER A 137 3.65 8.10 -10.64
CA SER A 137 2.50 8.93 -11.00
C SER A 137 2.42 9.08 -12.52
N PHE A 138 1.23 8.89 -13.07
CA PHE A 138 0.95 9.00 -14.49
C PHE A 138 -0.12 10.07 -14.68
N GLU A 139 0.18 11.09 -15.47
CA GLU A 139 -0.80 12.13 -15.80
C GLU A 139 -2.00 11.55 -16.56
N TRP A 140 -1.73 10.61 -17.46
CA TRP A 140 -2.76 9.86 -18.18
C TRP A 140 -2.35 8.40 -18.32
N ALA A 141 -3.18 7.52 -17.84
CA ALA A 141 -3.06 6.07 -18.03
C ALA A 141 -4.27 5.60 -18.85
N GLY A 142 -4.08 5.32 -20.13
CA GLY A 142 -5.13 4.85 -21.03
C GLY A 142 -5.69 3.47 -20.60
N LYS A 143 -6.69 2.99 -21.29
CA LYS A 143 -7.18 1.63 -21.13
C LYS A 143 -6.09 0.62 -21.48
N GLY A 144 -5.95 -0.44 -20.66
CA GLY A 144 -4.97 -1.51 -20.84
C GLY A 144 -3.87 -1.50 -19.80
N GLN A 145 -2.80 -2.23 -20.07
CA GLN A 145 -1.73 -2.51 -19.12
C GLN A 145 -0.63 -1.45 -19.17
N HIS A 146 -0.24 -1.01 -17.99
CA HIS A 146 0.78 -0.02 -17.75
C HIS A 146 1.77 -0.57 -16.73
N SER A 147 3.04 -0.76 -17.14
CA SER A 147 4.06 -1.36 -16.29
C SER A 147 5.21 -0.40 -16.00
N PHE A 148 5.77 -0.51 -14.82
CA PHE A 148 7.07 0.05 -14.49
C PHE A 148 7.88 -0.94 -13.67
N THR A 149 9.20 -0.81 -13.76
CA THR A 149 10.15 -1.74 -13.15
C THR A 149 11.19 -0.94 -12.38
N TYR A 150 11.58 -1.46 -11.21
CA TYR A 150 12.67 -0.94 -10.42
C TYR A 150 13.47 -2.08 -9.78
N GLU A 151 14.66 -1.78 -9.31
CA GLU A 151 15.53 -2.77 -8.66
C GLU A 151 15.79 -2.38 -7.21
N ILE A 152 15.86 -3.39 -6.35
CA ILE A 152 16.25 -3.25 -4.95
C ILE A 152 17.44 -4.16 -4.65
N ARG A 153 18.31 -3.69 -3.76
CA ARG A 153 19.37 -4.51 -3.17
C ARG A 153 19.04 -4.80 -1.72
N LEU A 154 19.09 -6.05 -1.34
CA LEU A 154 18.94 -6.48 0.05
C LEU A 154 20.18 -6.08 0.85
N THR A 155 20.02 -5.33 1.92
CA THR A 155 21.14 -4.73 2.69
C THR A 155 21.19 -5.23 4.13
N THR A 156 20.07 -5.65 4.69
CA THR A 156 19.96 -6.03 6.11
C THR A 156 19.23 -7.34 6.24
N PRO A 157 19.73 -8.30 7.03
CA PRO A 157 19.02 -9.55 7.31
C PRO A 157 17.86 -9.29 8.27
N GLY A 158 16.77 -10.05 8.13
CA GLY A 158 15.60 -9.97 9.01
C GLY A 158 14.33 -10.40 8.33
N LYS A 159 13.24 -10.38 9.12
CA LYS A 159 11.88 -10.59 8.63
C LYS A 159 11.20 -9.24 8.50
N PHE A 160 10.74 -8.91 7.31
CA PHE A 160 10.13 -7.63 7.01
C PHE A 160 8.69 -7.84 6.57
N ALA A 161 7.75 -7.28 7.32
CA ALA A 161 6.35 -7.16 6.90
C ALA A 161 6.23 -5.98 5.95
N LEU A 162 5.52 -6.19 4.84
CA LEU A 162 5.29 -5.17 3.83
C LEU A 162 3.81 -4.75 3.85
N PRO A 163 3.52 -3.45 3.88
CA PRO A 163 2.18 -2.96 3.61
C PRO A 163 1.71 -3.39 2.21
N PRO A 164 0.40 -3.33 1.93
CA PRO A 164 -0.10 -3.55 0.57
C PRO A 164 0.47 -2.55 -0.42
N THR A 165 0.72 -3.00 -1.66
CA THR A 165 0.89 -2.11 -2.81
C THR A 165 -0.45 -1.47 -3.12
N HIS A 166 -0.46 -0.16 -3.35
CA HIS A 166 -1.68 0.60 -3.57
C HIS A 166 -1.63 1.35 -4.90
N ALA A 167 -2.76 1.37 -5.60
CA ALA A 167 -2.92 2.24 -6.76
C ALA A 167 -4.30 2.89 -6.72
N GLU A 168 -4.35 4.17 -7.11
CA GLU A 168 -5.60 4.93 -7.15
C GLU A 168 -5.56 6.03 -8.19
N ALA A 169 -6.73 6.35 -8.74
CA ALA A 169 -6.92 7.56 -9.53
C ALA A 169 -7.08 8.75 -8.58
N MET A 170 -6.16 9.74 -8.64
CA MET A 170 -6.09 10.84 -7.68
C MET A 170 -7.35 11.71 -7.66
N TYR A 171 -8.08 11.79 -8.78
CA TYR A 171 -9.34 12.56 -8.90
C TYR A 171 -10.61 11.69 -8.90
N ALA A 172 -10.45 10.36 -8.83
CA ALA A 172 -11.54 9.40 -8.74
C ALA A 172 -11.13 8.28 -7.77
N PRO A 173 -11.01 8.55 -6.46
CA PRO A 173 -10.43 7.63 -5.47
C PRO A 173 -11.23 6.34 -5.28
N GLU A 174 -12.43 6.25 -5.83
CA GLU A 174 -13.18 5.01 -5.96
C GLU A 174 -12.54 4.03 -6.95
N VAL A 175 -11.77 4.52 -7.95
CA VAL A 175 -11.01 3.71 -8.90
C VAL A 175 -9.66 3.39 -8.28
N LYS A 176 -9.54 2.21 -7.72
CA LYS A 176 -8.37 1.76 -6.95
C LYS A 176 -8.21 0.26 -6.91
N ASP A 177 -7.01 -0.17 -6.60
CA ASP A 177 -6.71 -1.55 -6.21
C ASP A 177 -5.65 -1.58 -5.10
N GLN A 178 -5.70 -2.63 -4.31
CA GLN A 178 -4.70 -2.95 -3.28
C GLN A 178 -4.26 -4.39 -3.42
N LEU A 179 -2.95 -4.58 -3.53
CA LEU A 179 -2.32 -5.89 -3.63
C LEU A 179 -1.55 -6.20 -2.36
N SER A 180 -1.91 -7.28 -1.67
CA SER A 180 -1.16 -7.75 -0.50
C SER A 180 0.24 -8.19 -0.88
N ASN A 181 1.23 -7.83 -0.07
CA ASN A 181 2.61 -8.25 -0.24
C ASN A 181 2.94 -9.38 0.74
N PRO A 182 3.57 -10.48 0.27
CA PRO A 182 4.15 -11.46 1.19
C PRO A 182 5.29 -10.81 1.99
N GLY A 183 5.48 -11.26 3.22
CA GLY A 183 6.66 -10.88 3.99
C GLY A 183 7.94 -11.36 3.30
N VAL A 184 9.03 -10.64 3.52
CA VAL A 184 10.38 -10.98 3.00
C VAL A 184 11.25 -11.42 4.18
N GLU A 185 11.87 -12.59 4.04
CA GLU A 185 12.82 -13.14 5.01
C GLU A 185 14.17 -13.44 4.37
#